data_a7628a479a980e6b62d6b67a753a9b51
#
_entry.id   a7628a479a980e6b62d6b67a753a9b51
#
_cell.length_a   1.000
_cell.length_b   1.000
_cell.length_c   1.000
_cell.angle_alpha   90.00
_cell.angle_beta   90.00
_cell.angle_gamma   90.00
#
_symmetry.space_group_name_H-M   'P 1'
#
loop_
_entity.id
_entity.type
_entity.pdbx_description
1 polymer ?
#
loop_
_entity_poly.entity_id
_entity_poly.type
_entity_poly.pdbx_seq_one_letter_code
_entity_poly.pdbx_strand_id
1 'polypeptide(L)'
;TRELSDRIRARLVDAVACFRGQQPVAAHDALLQTLLAAYPEGAQREQAAWRLAMAAESMDDAAIFTIDAWCQRMLREHAFDSGNLFEETLESDESQRLLDAVHDYWRQQCYPLNGTQLEVVLGVWKNVDALLADMQRLGQDRVPAAHGAGSLAECVERAQHDYDAAVQALAQGWEAKAQRLQHWLDAQLDGAAYLWDKRKLQPARYTGWLRDVAAWAQDPQHTPLKLSDAAVHRLSPEGMAEACKGSTMDVLLPEEFAQLQQLLVQLQGVQQPAIALRLHAAAQVQARLQWLKRQAGTFGFADMLQRLDTALGSDNGANLRSGILAQYPVALIDEFQDTSPLQYRLFDRVYRTADNDPASALLLIGDPKQSIYGFRGADIYSYLRAREATEGRHYVLDVNYRSTQGVVQAVNEWFVQAEQRAGEGAFMFRAWEDGKVRNPLPFDPVRAHGRKEVLQSHGEALPALQMWWYDAQGDNDSRAPVSSDALRQHMAAACAEQIVQWLSDAHVGFAQTGQPLQRLRPRDMAVLVRTGKEATAVRQQLQRRGVASVYLSDQDSVFASAEAQDLQLWLRAVAAPLEVRGVRAGLATRMMGLSLDELAWLASNDEAFDGYSEQ
;
A
#
# COMPACT_ATOMS: atom_id res chain seq x y z
N THR A 1 7.43 15.20 13.96
CA THR A 1 7.04 16.31 14.86
C THR A 1 8.25 17.13 15.30
N ARG A 2 9.36 16.52 15.79
CA ARG A 2 10.54 17.26 16.28
C ARG A 2 11.17 18.16 15.20
N GLU A 3 11.41 17.64 14.02
CA GLU A 3 11.95 18.42 12.89
C GLU A 3 11.03 19.59 12.51
N LEU A 4 9.71 19.38 12.50
CA LEU A 4 8.74 20.44 12.25
C LEU A 4 8.81 21.53 13.33
N SER A 5 8.87 21.14 14.62
CA SER A 5 9.02 22.06 15.74
C SER A 5 10.31 22.89 15.62
N ASP A 6 11.44 22.25 15.30
CA ASP A 6 12.73 22.92 15.12
C ASP A 6 12.70 23.93 13.95
N ARG A 7 12.07 23.58 12.84
CA ARG A 7 11.90 24.47 11.68
C ARG A 7 11.00 25.66 11.99
N ILE A 8 9.90 25.46 12.70
CA ILE A 8 9.00 26.55 13.10
C ILE A 8 9.74 27.49 14.06
N ARG A 9 10.44 26.94 15.07
CA ARG A 9 11.25 27.74 16.00
C ARG A 9 12.30 28.59 15.24
N ALA A 10 13.06 27.99 14.33
CA ALA A 10 14.06 28.72 13.54
C ALA A 10 13.39 29.85 12.75
N ARG A 11 12.23 29.59 12.13
CA ARG A 11 11.49 30.58 11.36
C ARG A 11 10.96 31.74 12.22
N LEU A 12 10.50 31.44 13.44
CA LEU A 12 10.09 32.47 14.40
C LEU A 12 11.27 33.34 14.83
N VAL A 13 12.44 32.73 15.10
CA VAL A 13 13.68 33.45 15.46
C VAL A 13 14.13 34.38 14.32
N ASP A 14 14.13 33.91 13.07
CA ASP A 14 14.45 34.74 11.90
C ASP A 14 13.47 35.93 11.77
N ALA A 15 12.16 35.67 11.96
CA ALA A 15 11.15 36.71 11.93
C ALA A 15 11.39 37.77 13.04
N VAL A 16 11.72 37.36 14.27
CA VAL A 16 12.05 38.28 15.36
C VAL A 16 13.22 39.18 14.99
N ALA A 17 14.29 38.59 14.43
CA ALA A 17 15.49 39.36 14.02
C ALA A 17 15.15 40.42 12.94
N CYS A 18 14.29 40.04 11.96
CA CYS A 18 13.83 40.99 10.93
C CYS A 18 12.92 42.09 11.51
N PHE A 19 11.99 41.77 12.40
CA PHE A 19 11.06 42.71 13.03
C PHE A 19 11.80 43.71 13.94
N ARG A 20 12.90 43.28 14.57
CA ARG A 20 13.79 44.14 15.38
C ARG A 20 14.84 44.91 14.57
N GLY A 21 14.87 44.74 13.23
CA GLY A 21 15.85 45.36 12.37
C GLY A 21 17.29 44.85 12.55
N GLN A 22 17.47 43.68 13.17
CA GLN A 22 18.77 43.06 13.42
C GLN A 22 19.36 42.40 12.16
N GLN A 23 18.49 41.98 11.24
CA GLN A 23 18.87 41.46 9.93
C GLN A 23 17.87 41.91 8.84
N PRO A 24 18.35 42.12 7.58
CA PRO A 24 17.48 42.44 6.47
C PRO A 24 16.68 41.21 6.07
N VAL A 25 15.43 41.44 5.57
CA VAL A 25 14.63 40.36 5.00
C VAL A 25 15.28 39.90 3.69
N ALA A 26 15.41 38.60 3.53
CA ALA A 26 15.91 38.02 2.29
C ALA A 26 15.01 38.41 1.10
N ALA A 27 15.62 38.75 -0.04
CA ALA A 27 14.89 39.23 -1.23
C ALA A 27 13.83 38.22 -1.76
N HIS A 28 14.00 36.94 -1.47
CA HIS A 28 13.07 35.86 -1.87
C HIS A 28 11.97 35.59 -0.83
N ASP A 29 12.00 36.23 0.33
CA ASP A 29 11.05 36.00 1.44
C ASP A 29 9.86 36.95 1.39
N ALA A 30 8.99 36.71 0.41
CA ALA A 30 7.79 37.53 0.20
C ALA A 30 6.85 37.55 1.43
N LEU A 31 6.79 36.47 2.22
CA LEU A 31 5.96 36.40 3.42
C LEU A 31 6.41 37.39 4.48
N LEU A 32 7.69 37.36 4.85
CA LEU A 32 8.24 38.30 5.83
C LEU A 32 8.17 39.74 5.34
N GLN A 33 8.40 39.98 4.04
CA GLN A 33 8.23 41.32 3.46
C GLN A 33 6.79 41.83 3.63
N THR A 34 5.81 40.99 3.32
CA THR A 34 4.38 41.33 3.48
C THR A 34 4.01 41.57 4.93
N LEU A 35 4.49 40.71 5.84
CA LEU A 35 4.24 40.87 7.27
C LEU A 35 4.87 42.16 7.82
N LEU A 36 6.11 42.47 7.44
CA LEU A 36 6.77 43.72 7.88
C LEU A 36 6.07 44.96 7.32
N ALA A 37 5.53 44.90 6.08
CA ALA A 37 4.74 45.99 5.52
C ALA A 37 3.41 46.20 6.27
N ALA A 38 2.80 45.14 6.79
CA ALA A 38 1.60 45.19 7.59
C ALA A 38 1.81 45.77 9.01
N TYR A 39 3.05 45.75 9.50
CA TYR A 39 3.43 46.29 10.82
C TYR A 39 4.46 47.41 10.65
N PRO A 40 4.03 48.67 10.47
CA PRO A 40 4.93 49.80 10.34
C PRO A 40 5.79 50.02 11.58
N GLU A 41 6.91 50.71 11.42
CA GLU A 41 7.81 50.99 12.55
C GLU A 41 7.13 51.69 13.71
N GLY A 42 7.47 51.30 14.94
CA GLY A 42 6.88 51.79 16.15
C GLY A 42 6.33 50.71 17.08
N ALA A 43 5.51 51.11 18.03
CA ALA A 43 5.00 50.25 19.11
C ALA A 43 4.29 48.95 18.61
N GLN A 44 3.61 48.99 17.47
CA GLN A 44 2.94 47.81 16.91
C GLN A 44 3.94 46.77 16.41
N ARG A 45 5.03 47.21 15.75
CA ARG A 45 6.09 46.32 15.30
C ARG A 45 6.85 45.73 16.50
N GLU A 46 7.14 46.54 17.52
CA GLU A 46 7.80 46.06 18.75
C GLU A 46 6.92 45.02 19.47
N GLN A 47 5.62 45.26 19.58
CA GLN A 47 4.69 44.31 20.17
C GLN A 47 4.62 43.01 19.35
N ALA A 48 4.62 43.07 18.01
CA ALA A 48 4.65 41.89 17.13
C ALA A 48 5.96 41.14 17.32
N ALA A 49 7.11 41.83 17.35
CA ALA A 49 8.41 41.20 17.61
C ALA A 49 8.47 40.50 18.96
N TRP A 50 7.86 41.13 20.01
CA TRP A 50 7.78 40.51 21.33
C TRP A 50 6.91 39.24 21.32
N ARG A 51 5.75 39.27 20.65
CA ARG A 51 4.89 38.07 20.50
C ARG A 51 5.60 36.93 19.77
N LEU A 52 6.33 37.23 18.69
CA LEU A 52 7.13 36.25 17.94
C LEU A 52 8.23 35.66 18.81
N ALA A 53 8.93 36.48 19.62
CA ALA A 53 9.95 36.01 20.54
C ALA A 53 9.38 35.08 21.61
N MET A 54 8.28 35.46 22.23
CA MET A 54 7.58 34.60 23.21
C MET A 54 7.14 33.29 22.59
N ALA A 55 6.61 33.31 21.36
CA ALA A 55 6.24 32.08 20.65
C ALA A 55 7.46 31.19 20.37
N ALA A 56 8.62 31.75 20.02
CA ALA A 56 9.84 30.99 19.79
C ALA A 56 10.39 30.35 21.08
N GLU A 57 10.27 31.04 22.22
CA GLU A 57 10.69 30.53 23.53
C GLU A 57 9.74 29.45 24.06
N SER A 58 8.44 29.58 23.83
CA SER A 58 7.42 28.61 24.29
C SER A 58 7.20 27.43 23.32
N MET A 59 8.08 27.24 22.33
CA MET A 59 7.92 26.17 21.34
C MET A 59 7.95 24.75 21.94
N ASP A 60 8.51 24.56 23.13
CA ASP A 60 8.51 23.26 23.80
C ASP A 60 7.11 22.87 24.30
N ASP A 61 6.26 23.86 24.58
CA ASP A 61 4.87 23.69 24.97
C ASP A 61 3.90 23.81 23.79
N ALA A 62 4.43 24.02 22.58
CA ALA A 62 3.59 24.21 21.39
C ALA A 62 2.78 22.96 21.06
N ALA A 63 1.55 23.17 20.60
CA ALA A 63 0.61 22.11 20.24
C ALA A 63 0.99 21.44 18.89
N ILE A 64 2.19 20.82 18.83
CA ILE A 64 2.73 20.11 17.66
C ILE A 64 2.75 18.63 18.00
N PHE A 65 1.73 17.90 17.57
CA PHE A 65 1.51 16.49 17.90
C PHE A 65 1.39 15.63 16.66
N THR A 66 1.57 14.32 16.82
CA THR A 66 0.96 13.35 15.90
C THR A 66 -0.55 13.36 16.10
N ILE A 67 -1.33 12.97 15.10
CA ILE A 67 -2.80 12.91 15.22
C ILE A 67 -3.20 12.03 16.40
N ASP A 68 -2.52 10.89 16.58
CA ASP A 68 -2.81 9.98 17.69
C ASP A 68 -2.50 10.60 19.07
N ALA A 69 -1.36 11.28 19.20
CA ALA A 69 -1.01 11.99 20.45
C ALA A 69 -2.01 13.10 20.78
N TRP A 70 -2.51 13.80 19.76
CA TRP A 70 -3.56 14.81 19.94
C TRP A 70 -4.88 14.16 20.41
N CYS A 71 -5.30 13.06 19.77
CA CYS A 71 -6.51 12.33 20.16
C CYS A 71 -6.41 11.81 21.62
N GLN A 72 -5.26 11.25 22.00
CA GLN A 72 -5.03 10.81 23.38
C GLN A 72 -5.15 11.97 24.38
N ARG A 73 -4.60 13.11 24.02
CA ARG A 73 -4.69 14.33 24.82
C ARG A 73 -6.14 14.80 24.97
N MET A 74 -6.92 14.83 23.89
CA MET A 74 -8.32 15.22 23.91
C MET A 74 -9.17 14.30 24.80
N LEU A 75 -8.98 13.00 24.70
CA LEU A 75 -9.68 12.02 25.56
C LEU A 75 -9.33 12.19 27.04
N ARG A 76 -8.09 12.54 27.36
CA ARG A 76 -7.65 12.74 28.74
C ARG A 76 -8.11 14.08 29.30
N GLU A 77 -7.98 15.17 28.56
CA GLU A 77 -8.37 16.51 29.00
C GLU A 77 -9.89 16.69 29.09
N HIS A 78 -10.64 15.97 28.24
CA HIS A 78 -12.10 15.97 28.20
C HIS A 78 -12.68 14.61 28.63
N ALA A 79 -12.09 13.97 29.64
CA ALA A 79 -12.48 12.62 30.06
C ALA A 79 -13.96 12.52 30.47
N PHE A 80 -14.51 13.53 31.14
CA PHE A 80 -15.92 13.56 31.51
C PHE A 80 -16.87 13.67 30.31
N ASP A 81 -16.51 14.45 29.31
CA ASP A 81 -17.30 14.63 28.09
C ASP A 81 -17.17 13.45 27.13
N SER A 82 -16.04 12.78 27.16
CA SER A 82 -15.76 11.61 26.32
C SER A 82 -16.17 10.27 26.94
N GLY A 83 -16.54 10.24 28.24
CA GLY A 83 -16.90 9.00 28.95
C GLY A 83 -15.74 8.01 29.08
N ASN A 84 -14.51 8.49 29.08
CA ASN A 84 -13.32 7.64 29.14
C ASN A 84 -13.01 7.20 30.57
N LEU A 85 -12.52 5.98 30.75
CA LEU A 85 -12.10 5.47 32.07
C LEU A 85 -10.67 5.96 32.36
N PHE A 86 -10.43 6.38 33.60
CA PHE A 86 -9.17 6.99 34.03
C PHE A 86 -7.99 5.99 34.19
N GLU A 87 -8.27 4.69 34.26
CA GLU A 87 -7.28 3.67 34.64
C GLU A 87 -6.84 2.76 33.47
N GLU A 88 -7.23 3.07 32.23
CA GLU A 88 -6.83 2.26 31.09
C GLU A 88 -5.47 2.70 30.51
N THR A 89 -4.66 1.73 30.10
CA THR A 89 -3.33 1.96 29.50
C THR A 89 -3.34 1.78 27.99
N LEU A 90 -2.63 2.68 27.27
CA LEU A 90 -2.43 2.52 25.83
C LEU A 90 -1.43 1.40 25.56
N GLU A 91 -1.84 0.39 24.82
CA GLU A 91 -1.01 -0.70 24.33
C GLU A 91 -0.61 -0.43 22.87
N SER A 92 0.69 -0.27 22.63
CA SER A 92 1.20 0.09 21.29
C SER A 92 1.29 -1.11 20.36
N ASP A 93 1.41 -2.32 20.90
CA ASP A 93 1.46 -3.58 20.14
C ASP A 93 0.40 -4.55 20.63
N GLU A 94 -0.64 -4.72 19.85
CA GLU A 94 -1.77 -5.61 20.12
C GLU A 94 -1.60 -7.01 19.50
N SER A 95 -0.45 -7.30 18.89
CA SER A 95 -0.21 -8.53 18.11
C SER A 95 -0.46 -9.80 18.93
N GLN A 96 -0.02 -9.82 20.20
CA GLN A 96 -0.23 -10.98 21.06
C GLN A 96 -1.71 -11.19 21.38
N ARG A 97 -2.47 -10.13 21.65
CA ARG A 97 -3.91 -10.22 21.92
C ARG A 97 -4.72 -10.63 20.70
N LEU A 98 -4.31 -10.14 19.51
CA LEU A 98 -4.91 -10.59 18.26
C LEU A 98 -4.64 -12.08 18.05
N LEU A 99 -3.43 -12.55 18.30
CA LEU A 99 -3.08 -13.97 18.23
C LEU A 99 -3.94 -14.80 19.18
N ASP A 100 -4.11 -14.36 20.43
CA ASP A 100 -4.95 -15.04 21.41
C ASP A 100 -6.42 -15.09 20.95
N ALA A 101 -6.95 -13.99 20.43
CA ALA A 101 -8.32 -13.94 19.90
C ALA A 101 -8.52 -14.88 18.69
N VAL A 102 -7.53 -14.96 17.81
CA VAL A 102 -7.54 -15.88 16.64
C VAL A 102 -7.47 -17.33 17.08
N HIS A 103 -6.61 -17.65 18.07
CA HIS A 103 -6.54 -19.01 18.65
C HIS A 103 -7.85 -19.41 19.32
N ASP A 104 -8.50 -18.50 20.04
CA ASP A 104 -9.79 -18.75 20.67
C ASP A 104 -10.88 -19.01 19.63
N TYR A 105 -10.94 -18.20 18.57
CA TYR A 105 -11.84 -18.43 17.45
C TYR A 105 -11.62 -19.80 16.81
N TRP A 106 -10.35 -20.15 16.52
CA TRP A 106 -10.00 -21.43 15.91
C TRP A 106 -10.47 -22.62 16.77
N ARG A 107 -10.22 -22.56 18.08
CA ARG A 107 -10.64 -23.62 19.00
C ARG A 107 -12.17 -23.72 19.11
N GLN A 108 -12.85 -22.59 19.19
CA GLN A 108 -14.30 -22.57 19.43
C GLN A 108 -15.10 -22.85 18.17
N GLN A 109 -14.65 -22.40 17.00
CA GLN A 109 -15.40 -22.42 15.77
C GLN A 109 -14.92 -23.48 14.78
N CYS A 110 -13.62 -23.74 14.67
CA CYS A 110 -13.07 -24.67 13.68
C CYS A 110 -12.94 -26.10 14.22
N TYR A 111 -12.57 -26.30 15.48
CA TYR A 111 -12.42 -27.65 16.04
C TYR A 111 -13.72 -28.48 16.07
N PRO A 112 -14.92 -27.92 16.28
CA PRO A 112 -16.15 -28.69 16.23
C PRO A 112 -16.54 -29.17 14.83
N LEU A 113 -15.94 -28.62 13.77
CA LEU A 113 -16.28 -28.93 12.39
C LEU A 113 -15.79 -30.31 11.95
N ASN A 114 -16.55 -30.96 11.10
CA ASN A 114 -16.17 -32.24 10.49
C ASN A 114 -16.70 -32.34 9.04
N GLY A 115 -16.28 -33.38 8.30
CA GLY A 115 -16.73 -33.65 6.94
C GLY A 115 -16.56 -32.43 6.00
N THR A 116 -17.59 -32.18 5.19
CA THR A 116 -17.59 -31.12 4.17
C THR A 116 -17.44 -29.71 4.73
N GLN A 117 -17.99 -29.44 5.91
CA GLN A 117 -17.82 -28.13 6.56
C GLN A 117 -16.34 -27.84 6.87
N LEU A 118 -15.64 -28.84 7.39
CA LEU A 118 -14.20 -28.73 7.68
C LEU A 118 -13.40 -28.56 6.38
N GLU A 119 -13.73 -29.29 5.32
CA GLU A 119 -13.05 -29.17 4.01
C GLU A 119 -13.21 -27.77 3.42
N VAL A 120 -14.37 -27.17 3.49
CA VAL A 120 -14.62 -25.80 3.05
C VAL A 120 -13.77 -24.81 3.83
N VAL A 121 -13.71 -24.93 5.16
CA VAL A 121 -12.93 -24.05 6.02
C VAL A 121 -11.42 -24.22 5.77
N LEU A 122 -10.93 -25.45 5.62
CA LEU A 122 -9.52 -25.73 5.29
C LEU A 122 -9.14 -25.29 3.88
N GLY A 123 -10.11 -25.19 2.97
CA GLY A 123 -9.94 -24.55 1.66
C GLY A 123 -9.67 -23.05 1.75
N VAL A 124 -10.18 -22.38 2.78
CA VAL A 124 -9.96 -20.96 3.03
C VAL A 124 -8.70 -20.75 3.90
N TRP A 125 -8.59 -21.47 5.01
CA TRP A 125 -7.47 -21.39 5.95
C TRP A 125 -6.92 -22.78 6.24
N LYS A 126 -5.73 -23.05 5.73
CA LYS A 126 -5.04 -24.34 5.94
C LYS A 126 -4.67 -24.60 7.41
N ASN A 127 -4.48 -23.54 8.17
CA ASN A 127 -4.09 -23.56 9.58
C ASN A 127 -4.45 -22.21 10.25
N VAL A 128 -4.21 -22.11 11.54
CA VAL A 128 -4.46 -20.90 12.33
C VAL A 128 -3.60 -19.72 11.90
N ASP A 129 -2.38 -19.96 11.39
CA ASP A 129 -1.50 -18.88 10.90
C ASP A 129 -2.06 -18.23 9.64
N ALA A 130 -2.70 -19.01 8.75
CA ALA A 130 -3.39 -18.48 7.59
C ALA A 130 -4.60 -17.61 7.98
N LEU A 131 -5.34 -17.99 9.01
CA LEU A 131 -6.40 -17.18 9.59
C LEU A 131 -5.84 -15.88 10.20
N LEU A 132 -4.74 -15.97 10.97
CA LEU A 132 -4.08 -14.79 11.54
C LEU A 132 -3.66 -13.81 10.44
N ALA A 133 -3.04 -14.31 9.39
CA ALA A 133 -2.63 -13.48 8.24
C ALA A 133 -3.83 -12.79 7.55
N ASP A 134 -4.98 -13.46 7.43
CA ASP A 134 -6.20 -12.84 6.92
C ASP A 134 -6.73 -11.76 7.87
N MET A 135 -6.74 -12.01 9.19
CA MET A 135 -7.18 -11.03 10.20
C MET A 135 -6.28 -9.79 10.22
N GLN A 136 -4.97 -9.97 10.06
CA GLN A 136 -4.01 -8.87 9.93
C GLN A 136 -4.22 -8.05 8.63
N ARG A 137 -4.57 -8.72 7.52
CA ARG A 137 -4.85 -8.05 6.23
C ARG A 137 -6.16 -7.27 6.23
N LEU A 138 -7.20 -7.81 6.85
CA LEU A 138 -8.47 -7.11 7.04
C LEU A 138 -8.31 -5.88 7.94
N GLY A 139 -7.20 -5.84 8.67
CA GLY A 139 -6.72 -4.67 9.37
C GLY A 139 -7.71 -4.13 10.39
N GLN A 140 -7.79 -2.81 10.45
CA GLN A 140 -8.61 -2.08 11.41
C GLN A 140 -10.03 -1.80 10.91
N ASP A 141 -10.39 -2.30 9.72
CA ASP A 141 -11.73 -2.12 9.17
C ASP A 141 -12.75 -2.82 10.06
N ARG A 142 -13.72 -2.05 10.54
CA ARG A 142 -14.73 -2.57 11.44
C ARG A 142 -15.75 -3.38 10.66
N VAL A 143 -15.74 -4.70 10.88
CA VAL A 143 -16.75 -5.59 10.33
C VAL A 143 -18.01 -5.52 11.18
N PRO A 144 -19.22 -5.28 10.59
CA PRO A 144 -20.47 -5.28 11.33
C PRO A 144 -20.67 -6.58 12.12
N ALA A 145 -21.06 -6.46 13.39
CA ALA A 145 -21.23 -7.63 14.28
C ALA A 145 -22.24 -8.67 13.74
N ALA A 146 -23.18 -8.24 12.90
CA ALA A 146 -24.15 -9.15 12.27
C ALA A 146 -23.49 -10.25 11.43
N HIS A 147 -22.32 -10.01 10.83
CA HIS A 147 -21.58 -11.04 10.11
C HIS A 147 -21.05 -12.17 11.00
N GLY A 148 -20.83 -11.90 12.27
CA GLY A 148 -20.39 -12.88 13.26
C GLY A 148 -21.53 -13.61 13.97
N ALA A 149 -22.77 -13.47 13.54
CA ALA A 149 -23.92 -14.12 14.15
C ALA A 149 -23.95 -15.63 13.89
N GLY A 150 -24.21 -16.40 14.94
CA GLY A 150 -24.27 -17.87 14.89
C GLY A 150 -22.90 -18.54 14.95
N SER A 151 -22.88 -19.83 14.64
CA SER A 151 -21.65 -20.63 14.55
C SER A 151 -21.03 -20.56 13.16
N LEU A 152 -19.74 -20.88 13.05
CA LEU A 152 -19.09 -21.02 11.74
C LEU A 152 -19.74 -22.12 10.90
N ALA A 153 -20.20 -23.23 11.52
CA ALA A 153 -20.94 -24.29 10.83
C ALA A 153 -22.18 -23.74 10.11
N GLU A 154 -23.03 -22.98 10.83
CA GLU A 154 -24.21 -22.34 10.24
C GLU A 154 -23.85 -21.32 9.14
N CYS A 155 -22.73 -20.60 9.32
CA CYS A 155 -22.23 -19.67 8.31
C CYS A 155 -21.81 -20.42 7.02
N VAL A 156 -21.08 -21.53 7.16
CA VAL A 156 -20.67 -22.38 6.02
C VAL A 156 -21.89 -22.91 5.27
N GLU A 157 -22.85 -23.50 5.99
CA GLU A 157 -24.08 -24.06 5.37
C GLU A 157 -24.87 -23.00 4.61
N ARG A 158 -25.07 -21.84 5.22
CA ARG A 158 -25.81 -20.73 4.60
C ARG A 158 -25.07 -20.20 3.36
N ALA A 159 -23.77 -19.92 3.51
CA ALA A 159 -22.95 -19.38 2.42
C ALA A 159 -22.86 -20.35 1.23
N GLN A 160 -22.75 -21.66 1.52
CA GLN A 160 -22.76 -22.68 0.48
C GLN A 160 -24.13 -22.79 -0.19
N HIS A 161 -25.21 -22.81 0.59
CA HIS A 161 -26.56 -22.84 0.06
C HIS A 161 -26.85 -21.64 -0.86
N ASP A 162 -26.50 -20.43 -0.42
CA ASP A 162 -26.72 -19.20 -1.20
C ASP A 162 -25.90 -19.20 -2.50
N TYR A 163 -24.66 -19.68 -2.43
CA TYR A 163 -23.80 -19.84 -3.61
C TYR A 163 -24.39 -20.85 -4.59
N ASP A 164 -24.77 -22.03 -4.11
CA ASP A 164 -25.35 -23.11 -4.93
C ASP A 164 -26.65 -22.67 -5.56
N ALA A 165 -27.54 -21.99 -4.83
CA ALA A 165 -28.79 -21.45 -5.34
C ALA A 165 -28.54 -20.39 -6.44
N ALA A 166 -27.60 -19.49 -6.24
CA ALA A 166 -27.26 -18.47 -7.24
C ALA A 166 -26.68 -19.09 -8.51
N VAL A 167 -25.76 -20.05 -8.39
CA VAL A 167 -25.16 -20.74 -9.53
C VAL A 167 -26.18 -21.58 -10.26
N GLN A 168 -27.06 -22.28 -9.53
CA GLN A 168 -28.18 -23.07 -10.12
C GLN A 168 -29.13 -22.18 -10.91
N ALA A 169 -29.50 -21.01 -10.40
CA ALA A 169 -30.35 -20.05 -11.09
C ALA A 169 -29.70 -19.57 -12.41
N LEU A 170 -28.39 -19.30 -12.39
CA LEU A 170 -27.65 -18.90 -13.59
C LEU A 170 -27.50 -20.03 -14.60
N ALA A 171 -27.41 -21.27 -14.15
CA ALA A 171 -27.28 -22.46 -15.01
C ALA A 171 -28.60 -22.81 -15.77
N GLN A 172 -29.72 -22.31 -15.26
CA GLN A 172 -31.04 -22.68 -15.80
C GLN A 172 -31.16 -22.37 -17.29
N GLY A 173 -31.50 -23.44 -18.08
CA GLY A 173 -31.73 -23.35 -19.52
C GLY A 173 -30.46 -23.30 -20.38
N TRP A 174 -29.27 -23.29 -19.80
CA TRP A 174 -27.99 -23.20 -20.55
C TRP A 174 -27.63 -24.49 -21.29
N GLU A 175 -28.07 -25.65 -20.84
CA GLU A 175 -27.92 -26.89 -21.61
C GLU A 175 -28.51 -26.74 -23.01
N ALA A 176 -29.79 -26.34 -23.07
CA ALA A 176 -30.50 -26.15 -24.35
C ALA A 176 -29.91 -25.00 -25.19
N LYS A 177 -29.45 -23.91 -24.53
CA LYS A 177 -28.79 -22.79 -25.21
C LYS A 177 -27.44 -23.23 -25.82
N ALA A 178 -26.64 -23.98 -25.11
CA ALA A 178 -25.36 -24.50 -25.61
C ALA A 178 -25.57 -25.43 -26.81
N GLN A 179 -26.58 -26.30 -26.76
CA GLN A 179 -26.97 -27.17 -27.88
C GLN A 179 -27.40 -26.34 -29.10
N ARG A 180 -28.25 -25.30 -28.90
CA ARG A 180 -28.65 -24.40 -30.00
C ARG A 180 -27.47 -23.67 -30.62
N LEU A 181 -26.56 -23.15 -29.81
CA LEU A 181 -25.33 -22.53 -30.30
C LEU A 181 -24.48 -23.50 -31.11
N GLN A 182 -24.33 -24.73 -30.65
CA GLN A 182 -23.62 -25.77 -31.39
C GLN A 182 -24.26 -26.07 -32.74
N HIS A 183 -25.56 -26.34 -32.75
CA HIS A 183 -26.31 -26.59 -34.00
C HIS A 183 -26.20 -25.41 -34.97
N TRP A 184 -26.30 -24.19 -34.48
CA TRP A 184 -26.13 -22.99 -35.31
C TRP A 184 -24.73 -22.89 -35.93
N LEU A 185 -23.68 -23.12 -35.13
CA LEU A 185 -22.28 -23.11 -35.61
C LEU A 185 -22.04 -24.22 -36.66
N ASP A 186 -22.54 -25.41 -36.42
CA ASP A 186 -22.44 -26.54 -37.36
C ASP A 186 -23.14 -26.19 -38.69
N ALA A 187 -24.37 -25.67 -38.64
CA ALA A 187 -25.09 -25.23 -39.83
C ALA A 187 -24.40 -24.11 -40.60
N GLN A 188 -23.73 -23.18 -39.90
CA GLN A 188 -22.94 -22.12 -40.55
C GLN A 188 -21.72 -22.69 -41.31
N LEU A 189 -21.06 -23.69 -40.76
CA LEU A 189 -19.93 -24.32 -41.41
C LEU A 189 -20.32 -25.27 -42.53
N ASP A 190 -21.49 -25.88 -42.49
CA ASP A 190 -22.02 -26.75 -43.54
C ASP A 190 -22.57 -25.93 -44.72
N GLY A 191 -23.38 -24.89 -44.44
CA GLY A 191 -24.08 -24.12 -45.48
C GLY A 191 -23.37 -22.86 -45.96
N ALA A 192 -22.57 -22.21 -45.12
CA ALA A 192 -21.95 -20.90 -45.37
C ALA A 192 -20.46 -20.84 -44.96
N ALA A 193 -19.75 -21.94 -45.10
CA ALA A 193 -18.34 -22.07 -44.70
C ALA A 193 -17.40 -21.01 -45.34
N TYR A 194 -17.77 -20.43 -46.47
CA TYR A 194 -17.00 -19.37 -47.15
C TYR A 194 -16.97 -18.06 -46.38
N LEU A 195 -17.95 -17.82 -45.50
CA LEU A 195 -18.03 -16.64 -44.66
C LEU A 195 -17.11 -16.71 -43.45
N TRP A 196 -16.62 -17.88 -43.08
CA TRP A 196 -15.89 -18.09 -41.83
C TRP A 196 -14.42 -18.41 -42.04
N ASP A 197 -13.55 -17.87 -41.15
CA ASP A 197 -12.14 -18.28 -41.08
C ASP A 197 -12.04 -19.61 -40.33
N LYS A 198 -11.74 -20.70 -41.08
CA LYS A 198 -11.59 -22.05 -40.53
C LYS A 198 -10.45 -22.21 -39.53
N ARG A 199 -9.49 -21.26 -39.48
CA ARG A 199 -8.42 -21.25 -38.47
C ARG A 199 -8.93 -20.73 -37.13
N LYS A 200 -9.87 -19.78 -37.18
CA LYS A 200 -10.47 -19.15 -36.01
C LYS A 200 -11.68 -19.93 -35.49
N LEU A 201 -12.53 -20.49 -36.38
CA LEU A 201 -13.72 -21.25 -36.03
C LEU A 201 -13.51 -22.75 -36.36
N GLN A 202 -13.03 -23.51 -35.37
CA GLN A 202 -12.72 -24.92 -35.50
C GLN A 202 -13.78 -25.79 -34.81
N PRO A 203 -14.47 -26.74 -35.50
CA PRO A 203 -15.50 -27.60 -34.89
C PRO A 203 -15.01 -28.30 -33.62
N ALA A 204 -13.82 -28.90 -33.65
CA ALA A 204 -13.26 -29.63 -32.52
C ALA A 204 -13.12 -28.76 -31.26
N ARG A 205 -12.94 -27.43 -31.41
CA ARG A 205 -12.77 -26.51 -30.28
C ARG A 205 -14.12 -26.04 -29.72
N TYR A 206 -15.00 -25.47 -30.55
CA TYR A 206 -16.26 -24.94 -30.05
C TYR A 206 -17.20 -26.04 -29.54
N THR A 207 -17.20 -27.23 -30.14
CA THR A 207 -17.96 -28.40 -29.64
C THR A 207 -17.50 -28.78 -28.22
N GLY A 208 -16.17 -28.74 -27.97
CA GLY A 208 -15.64 -28.98 -26.63
C GLY A 208 -16.09 -27.92 -25.62
N TRP A 209 -15.97 -26.65 -25.98
CA TRP A 209 -16.37 -25.53 -25.09
C TRP A 209 -17.90 -25.52 -24.79
N LEU A 210 -18.73 -25.76 -25.80
CA LEU A 210 -20.17 -25.78 -25.60
C LEU A 210 -20.64 -27.04 -24.86
N ARG A 211 -19.94 -28.17 -25.02
CA ARG A 211 -20.15 -29.34 -24.18
C ARG A 211 -19.80 -29.07 -22.72
N ASP A 212 -18.73 -28.33 -22.45
CA ASP A 212 -18.35 -27.95 -21.09
C ASP A 212 -19.41 -27.01 -20.46
N VAL A 213 -19.99 -26.08 -21.25
CA VAL A 213 -21.12 -25.24 -20.81
C VAL A 213 -22.37 -26.10 -20.52
N ALA A 214 -22.70 -27.06 -21.38
CA ALA A 214 -23.84 -27.94 -21.18
C ALA A 214 -23.65 -28.86 -19.96
N ALA A 215 -22.48 -29.44 -19.78
CA ALA A 215 -22.15 -30.29 -18.64
C ALA A 215 -22.20 -29.50 -17.31
N TRP A 216 -21.67 -28.27 -17.30
CA TRP A 216 -21.84 -27.37 -16.15
C TRP A 216 -23.33 -27.07 -15.87
N ALA A 217 -24.13 -26.80 -16.89
CA ALA A 217 -25.53 -26.47 -16.71
C ALA A 217 -26.37 -27.64 -16.16
N GLN A 218 -25.95 -28.89 -16.41
CA GLN A 218 -26.60 -30.10 -15.86
C GLN A 218 -26.29 -30.31 -14.37
N ASP A 219 -25.02 -30.04 -13.96
CA ASP A 219 -24.57 -30.23 -12.59
C ASP A 219 -23.63 -29.08 -12.19
N PRO A 220 -24.16 -27.88 -11.94
CA PRO A 220 -23.36 -26.68 -11.70
C PRO A 220 -22.68 -26.67 -10.33
N GLN A 221 -23.10 -27.53 -9.40
CA GLN A 221 -22.49 -27.64 -8.06
C GLN A 221 -21.20 -28.46 -8.07
N HIS A 222 -21.11 -29.52 -8.89
CA HIS A 222 -19.96 -30.42 -8.92
C HIS A 222 -19.08 -30.21 -10.16
N THR A 223 -19.61 -29.56 -11.19
CA THR A 223 -18.92 -29.34 -12.47
C THR A 223 -18.60 -27.85 -12.64
N PRO A 224 -17.37 -27.37 -12.32
CA PRO A 224 -17.05 -25.95 -12.50
C PRO A 224 -16.97 -25.59 -13.99
N LEU A 225 -17.56 -24.46 -14.40
CA LEU A 225 -17.42 -23.94 -15.75
C LEU A 225 -16.02 -23.31 -15.93
N LYS A 226 -15.14 -24.01 -16.64
CA LYS A 226 -13.78 -23.58 -16.94
C LYS A 226 -13.61 -23.38 -18.44
N LEU A 227 -13.82 -22.16 -18.91
CA LEU A 227 -13.51 -21.76 -20.27
C LEU A 227 -12.15 -21.04 -20.30
N SER A 228 -11.31 -21.34 -21.28
CA SER A 228 -10.08 -20.58 -21.52
C SER A 228 -10.39 -19.20 -22.07
N ASP A 229 -9.48 -18.22 -21.91
CA ASP A 229 -9.65 -16.88 -22.47
C ASP A 229 -9.93 -16.91 -23.97
N ALA A 230 -9.31 -17.85 -24.69
CA ALA A 230 -9.57 -18.06 -26.10
C ALA A 230 -11.01 -18.56 -26.38
N ALA A 231 -11.59 -19.37 -25.49
CA ALA A 231 -12.97 -19.84 -25.58
C ALA A 231 -13.94 -18.69 -25.28
N VAL A 232 -13.70 -17.95 -24.19
CA VAL A 232 -14.50 -16.79 -23.80
C VAL A 232 -14.53 -15.76 -24.92
N HIS A 233 -13.38 -15.39 -25.45
CA HIS A 233 -13.30 -14.45 -26.57
C HIS A 233 -13.99 -15.00 -27.83
N ARG A 234 -13.76 -16.27 -28.20
CA ARG A 234 -14.33 -16.83 -29.45
C ARG A 234 -15.83 -17.01 -29.38
N LEU A 235 -16.39 -17.30 -28.21
CA LEU A 235 -17.83 -17.43 -28.00
C LEU A 235 -18.52 -16.10 -27.65
N SER A 236 -17.83 -14.97 -27.77
CA SER A 236 -18.43 -13.62 -27.66
C SER A 236 -18.88 -13.10 -29.04
N PRO A 237 -19.79 -12.10 -29.09
CA PRO A 237 -20.17 -11.45 -30.34
C PRO A 237 -18.98 -10.86 -31.10
N GLU A 238 -18.03 -10.22 -30.38
CA GLU A 238 -16.82 -9.65 -30.98
C GLU A 238 -15.92 -10.73 -31.58
N GLY A 239 -15.70 -11.83 -30.83
CA GLY A 239 -14.89 -12.93 -31.31
C GLY A 239 -15.51 -13.64 -32.53
N MET A 240 -16.84 -13.71 -32.60
CA MET A 240 -17.55 -14.23 -33.77
C MET A 240 -17.40 -13.26 -34.97
N ALA A 241 -17.54 -11.95 -34.74
CA ALA A 241 -17.32 -10.94 -35.78
C ALA A 241 -15.90 -11.03 -36.38
N GLU A 242 -14.88 -11.21 -35.55
CA GLU A 242 -13.49 -11.43 -36.00
C GLU A 242 -13.27 -12.73 -36.77
N ALA A 243 -14.10 -13.76 -36.52
CA ALA A 243 -14.02 -15.03 -37.23
C ALA A 243 -14.70 -14.97 -38.62
N CYS A 244 -15.52 -13.95 -38.86
CA CYS A 244 -16.13 -13.70 -40.15
C CYS A 244 -15.11 -13.12 -41.15
N LYS A 245 -15.18 -13.55 -42.40
CA LYS A 245 -14.35 -13.02 -43.50
C LYS A 245 -15.06 -11.82 -44.12
N GLY A 246 -14.50 -10.63 -43.95
CA GLY A 246 -15.05 -9.39 -44.49
C GLY A 246 -15.11 -8.27 -43.45
N SER A 247 -15.36 -7.05 -43.89
CA SER A 247 -15.42 -5.86 -43.03
C SER A 247 -16.76 -5.64 -42.34
N THR A 248 -17.81 -6.34 -42.77
CA THR A 248 -19.15 -6.27 -42.21
C THR A 248 -19.73 -7.69 -42.04
N MET A 249 -20.33 -7.94 -40.89
CA MET A 249 -20.97 -9.19 -40.59
C MET A 249 -22.43 -9.16 -41.09
N ASP A 250 -22.69 -9.76 -42.25
CA ASP A 250 -24.04 -9.92 -42.80
C ASP A 250 -24.82 -11.08 -42.14
N VAL A 251 -24.25 -11.69 -41.10
CA VAL A 251 -24.80 -12.83 -40.40
C VAL A 251 -25.42 -12.37 -39.07
N LEU A 252 -26.73 -12.60 -38.92
CA LEU A 252 -27.39 -12.38 -37.65
C LEU A 252 -26.94 -13.44 -36.64
N LEU A 253 -26.19 -12.98 -35.62
CA LEU A 253 -25.76 -13.86 -34.53
C LEU A 253 -26.91 -14.17 -33.58
N PRO A 254 -27.03 -15.40 -33.11
CA PRO A 254 -27.92 -15.75 -32.00
C PRO A 254 -27.64 -14.91 -30.77
N GLU A 255 -28.68 -14.48 -30.07
CA GLU A 255 -28.58 -13.71 -28.84
C GLU A 255 -27.82 -14.45 -27.73
N GLU A 256 -27.83 -15.79 -27.80
CA GLU A 256 -27.13 -16.64 -26.85
C GLU A 256 -25.63 -16.38 -26.75
N PHE A 257 -24.97 -15.84 -27.78
CA PHE A 257 -23.56 -15.40 -27.68
C PHE A 257 -23.40 -14.22 -26.70
N ALA A 258 -24.27 -13.22 -26.81
CA ALA A 258 -24.25 -12.09 -25.86
C ALA A 258 -24.69 -12.53 -24.45
N GLN A 259 -25.69 -13.43 -24.38
CA GLN A 259 -26.15 -14.01 -23.11
C GLN A 259 -25.04 -14.84 -22.42
N LEU A 260 -24.21 -15.58 -23.19
CA LEU A 260 -23.09 -16.33 -22.63
C LEU A 260 -22.02 -15.39 -22.04
N GLN A 261 -21.71 -14.30 -22.73
CA GLN A 261 -20.79 -13.28 -22.20
C GLN A 261 -21.33 -12.67 -20.90
N GLN A 262 -22.61 -12.35 -20.86
CA GLN A 262 -23.29 -11.86 -19.66
C GLN A 262 -23.29 -12.89 -18.52
N LEU A 263 -23.56 -14.16 -18.83
CA LEU A 263 -23.50 -15.25 -17.85
C LEU A 263 -22.11 -15.32 -17.18
N LEU A 264 -21.04 -15.27 -17.97
CA LEU A 264 -19.67 -15.35 -17.43
C LEU A 264 -19.36 -14.18 -16.49
N VAL A 265 -19.82 -12.97 -16.82
CA VAL A 265 -19.71 -11.80 -15.92
C VAL A 265 -20.53 -12.02 -14.65
N GLN A 266 -21.77 -12.50 -14.76
CA GLN A 266 -22.63 -12.77 -13.59
C GLN A 266 -22.04 -13.85 -12.69
N LEU A 267 -21.48 -14.94 -13.26
CA LEU A 267 -20.80 -15.99 -12.48
C LEU A 267 -19.60 -15.46 -11.70
N GLN A 268 -18.83 -14.55 -12.29
CA GLN A 268 -17.71 -13.87 -11.57
C GLN A 268 -18.22 -12.99 -10.42
N GLY A 269 -19.44 -12.45 -10.53
CA GLY A 269 -20.08 -11.62 -9.51
C GLY A 269 -20.75 -12.42 -8.38
N VAL A 270 -20.89 -13.75 -8.50
CA VAL A 270 -21.47 -14.57 -7.42
C VAL A 270 -20.56 -14.59 -6.22
N GLN A 271 -21.09 -14.20 -5.07
CA GLN A 271 -20.31 -14.12 -3.82
C GLN A 271 -19.82 -15.51 -3.40
N GLN A 272 -18.50 -15.67 -3.36
CA GLN A 272 -17.87 -16.91 -2.94
C GLN A 272 -18.07 -17.16 -1.44
N PRO A 273 -18.34 -18.40 -0.99
CA PRO A 273 -18.51 -18.74 0.43
C PRO A 273 -17.34 -18.25 1.31
N ALA A 274 -16.13 -18.28 0.78
CA ALA A 274 -14.92 -17.79 1.46
C ALA A 274 -15.03 -16.34 1.98
N ILE A 275 -15.80 -15.47 1.30
CA ILE A 275 -15.99 -14.07 1.75
C ILE A 275 -16.83 -14.04 3.01
N ALA A 276 -17.94 -14.81 3.06
CA ALA A 276 -18.79 -14.90 4.24
C ALA A 276 -18.01 -15.45 5.45
N LEU A 277 -17.19 -16.48 5.24
CA LEU A 277 -16.35 -17.06 6.30
C LEU A 277 -15.35 -16.05 6.85
N ARG A 278 -14.69 -15.28 5.99
CA ARG A 278 -13.75 -14.22 6.39
C ARG A 278 -14.44 -13.13 7.19
N LEU A 279 -15.61 -12.69 6.76
CA LEU A 279 -16.40 -11.68 7.49
C LEU A 279 -16.86 -12.21 8.85
N HIS A 280 -17.31 -13.47 8.93
CA HIS A 280 -17.69 -14.11 10.18
C HIS A 280 -16.50 -14.17 11.15
N ALA A 281 -15.34 -14.65 10.68
CA ALA A 281 -14.13 -14.72 11.48
C ALA A 281 -13.69 -13.32 11.95
N ALA A 282 -13.69 -12.33 11.05
CA ALA A 282 -13.31 -10.97 11.40
C ALA A 282 -14.22 -10.37 12.49
N ALA A 283 -15.54 -10.52 12.37
CA ALA A 283 -16.48 -10.01 13.36
C ALA A 283 -16.30 -10.68 14.74
N GLN A 284 -16.14 -12.00 14.77
CA GLN A 284 -15.95 -12.77 16.00
C GLN A 284 -14.58 -12.48 16.65
N VAL A 285 -13.51 -12.47 15.86
CA VAL A 285 -12.15 -12.16 16.35
C VAL A 285 -12.08 -10.74 16.88
N GLN A 286 -12.67 -9.75 16.17
CA GLN A 286 -12.74 -8.37 16.65
C GLN A 286 -13.51 -8.28 17.98
N ALA A 287 -14.65 -8.94 18.10
CA ALA A 287 -15.42 -8.97 19.34
C ALA A 287 -14.61 -9.59 20.50
N ARG A 288 -13.90 -10.70 20.23
CA ARG A 288 -13.04 -11.35 21.22
C ARG A 288 -11.86 -10.50 21.62
N LEU A 289 -11.19 -9.85 20.66
CA LEU A 289 -10.09 -8.92 20.90
C LEU A 289 -10.53 -7.77 21.81
N GLN A 290 -11.69 -7.15 21.51
CA GLN A 290 -12.26 -6.09 22.34
C GLN A 290 -12.59 -6.57 23.77
N TRP A 291 -13.03 -7.81 23.92
CA TRP A 291 -13.26 -8.40 25.24
C TRP A 291 -11.94 -8.57 26.00
N LEU A 292 -10.89 -9.12 25.36
CA LEU A 292 -9.56 -9.30 25.96
C LEU A 292 -8.96 -7.97 26.41
N LYS A 293 -9.06 -6.93 25.60
CA LYS A 293 -8.61 -5.56 25.92
C LYS A 293 -9.32 -5.03 27.17
N ARG A 294 -10.65 -5.15 27.22
CA ARG A 294 -11.42 -4.71 28.39
C ARG A 294 -11.04 -5.44 29.66
N GLN A 295 -10.81 -6.75 29.59
CA GLN A 295 -10.36 -7.54 30.75
C GLN A 295 -8.98 -7.12 31.27
N ALA A 296 -8.11 -6.69 30.37
CA ALA A 296 -6.76 -6.25 30.70
C ALA A 296 -6.67 -4.75 31.06
N GLY A 297 -7.75 -3.98 30.92
CA GLY A 297 -7.73 -2.52 31.12
C GLY A 297 -6.82 -1.83 30.10
N THR A 298 -6.80 -2.30 28.85
CA THR A 298 -5.96 -1.72 27.79
C THR A 298 -6.78 -1.32 26.59
N PHE A 299 -6.23 -0.39 25.79
CA PHE A 299 -6.80 0.02 24.51
C PHE A 299 -5.68 0.31 23.50
N GLY A 300 -5.96 0.11 22.20
CA GLY A 300 -5.04 0.44 21.13
C GLY A 300 -5.29 1.80 20.50
N PHE A 301 -4.43 2.18 19.54
CA PHE A 301 -4.57 3.45 18.81
C PHE A 301 -5.90 3.56 18.05
N ALA A 302 -6.35 2.47 17.42
CA ALA A 302 -7.64 2.45 16.71
C ALA A 302 -8.83 2.64 17.65
N ASP A 303 -8.77 2.05 18.85
CA ASP A 303 -9.83 2.20 19.85
C ASP A 303 -9.92 3.65 20.34
N MET A 304 -8.77 4.30 20.53
CA MET A 304 -8.67 5.69 20.95
C MET A 304 -9.37 6.62 19.95
N LEU A 305 -9.05 6.49 18.65
CA LEU A 305 -9.69 7.26 17.60
C LEU A 305 -11.21 7.02 17.56
N GLN A 306 -11.63 5.76 17.68
CA GLN A 306 -13.05 5.38 17.67
C GLN A 306 -13.79 5.91 18.89
N ARG A 307 -13.17 5.93 20.08
CA ARG A 307 -13.77 6.51 21.29
C ARG A 307 -14.02 7.99 21.13
N LEU A 308 -13.04 8.73 20.60
CA LEU A 308 -13.20 10.18 20.36
C LEU A 308 -14.28 10.45 19.29
N ASP A 309 -14.33 9.67 18.21
CA ASP A 309 -15.39 9.76 17.19
C ASP A 309 -16.78 9.50 17.79
N THR A 310 -16.90 8.48 18.64
CA THR A 310 -18.15 8.14 19.31
C THR A 310 -18.57 9.25 20.28
N ALA A 311 -17.63 9.80 21.05
CA ALA A 311 -17.89 10.89 21.98
C ALA A 311 -18.37 12.17 21.25
N LEU A 312 -17.70 12.53 20.15
CA LEU A 312 -18.11 13.67 19.30
C LEU A 312 -19.48 13.45 18.62
N GLY A 313 -19.90 12.21 18.45
CA GLY A 313 -21.21 11.84 17.89
C GLY A 313 -22.31 11.63 18.93
N SER A 314 -22.01 11.71 20.23
CA SER A 314 -22.97 11.53 21.33
C SER A 314 -23.78 12.81 21.62
N ASP A 315 -24.76 12.69 22.51
CA ASP A 315 -25.58 13.85 22.96
C ASP A 315 -24.72 14.95 23.57
N ASN A 316 -23.59 14.62 24.21
CA ASN A 316 -22.64 15.59 24.77
C ASN A 316 -21.57 16.06 23.77
N GLY A 317 -21.61 15.58 22.54
CA GLY A 317 -20.61 15.87 21.51
C GLY A 317 -20.47 17.35 21.16
N ALA A 318 -21.54 18.13 21.29
CA ALA A 318 -21.53 19.59 21.10
C ALA A 318 -20.65 20.31 22.14
N ASN A 319 -20.71 19.89 23.40
CA ASN A 319 -19.89 20.44 24.48
C ASN A 319 -18.43 20.08 24.29
N LEU A 320 -18.15 18.81 23.98
CA LEU A 320 -16.80 18.33 23.68
C LEU A 320 -16.20 19.11 22.50
N ARG A 321 -16.93 19.26 21.40
CA ARG A 321 -16.53 20.09 20.25
C ARG A 321 -16.19 21.52 20.65
N SER A 322 -17.05 22.15 21.44
CA SER A 322 -16.84 23.53 21.89
C SER A 322 -15.59 23.66 22.77
N GLY A 323 -15.35 22.70 23.66
CA GLY A 323 -14.14 22.64 24.49
C GLY A 323 -12.88 22.49 23.63
N ILE A 324 -12.89 21.61 22.64
CA ILE A 324 -11.76 21.43 21.70
C ILE A 324 -11.50 22.70 20.90
N LEU A 325 -12.52 23.33 20.35
CA LEU A 325 -12.37 24.58 19.58
C LEU A 325 -11.93 25.78 20.43
N ALA A 326 -12.28 25.83 21.72
CA ALA A 326 -11.79 26.86 22.64
C ALA A 326 -10.27 26.75 22.84
N GLN A 327 -9.72 25.53 22.84
CA GLN A 327 -8.28 25.28 22.94
C GLN A 327 -7.55 25.40 21.59
N TYR A 328 -8.16 24.87 20.53
CA TYR A 328 -7.58 24.74 19.19
C TYR A 328 -8.51 25.34 18.13
N PRO A 329 -8.70 26.68 18.10
CA PRO A 329 -9.55 27.30 17.08
C PRO A 329 -8.97 27.18 15.67
N VAL A 330 -7.67 26.95 15.54
CA VAL A 330 -6.96 26.74 14.28
C VAL A 330 -6.18 25.45 14.34
N ALA A 331 -6.34 24.60 13.33
CA ALA A 331 -5.55 23.37 13.16
C ALA A 331 -4.91 23.32 11.77
N LEU A 332 -3.68 22.81 11.73
CA LEU A 332 -2.95 22.52 10.51
C LEU A 332 -2.59 21.03 10.53
N ILE A 333 -2.98 20.30 9.48
CA ILE A 333 -2.67 18.88 9.34
C ILE A 333 -1.69 18.75 8.18
N ASP A 334 -0.49 18.32 8.49
CA ASP A 334 0.56 18.04 7.51
C ASP A 334 0.45 16.59 7.02
N GLU A 335 0.92 16.32 5.78
CA GLU A 335 0.84 15.02 5.10
C GLU A 335 -0.59 14.44 5.13
N PHE A 336 -1.58 15.29 4.86
CA PHE A 336 -3.00 14.93 4.99
C PHE A 336 -3.40 13.73 4.09
N GLN A 337 -2.72 13.48 2.96
CA GLN A 337 -2.97 12.32 2.11
C GLN A 337 -2.73 10.97 2.80
N ASP A 338 -2.01 10.97 3.94
CA ASP A 338 -1.71 9.76 4.72
C ASP A 338 -2.70 9.54 5.87
N THR A 339 -3.76 10.35 5.95
CA THR A 339 -4.79 10.22 6.99
C THR A 339 -5.77 9.09 6.68
N SER A 340 -6.24 8.42 7.74
CA SER A 340 -7.30 7.41 7.64
C SER A 340 -8.69 8.06 7.57
N PRO A 341 -9.72 7.31 7.09
CA PRO A 341 -11.11 7.80 7.09
C PRO A 341 -11.62 8.26 8.47
N LEU A 342 -11.18 7.56 9.52
CA LEU A 342 -11.56 7.86 10.88
C LEU A 342 -10.90 9.16 11.38
N GLN A 343 -9.61 9.34 11.08
CA GLN A 343 -8.90 10.58 11.42
C GLN A 343 -9.52 11.80 10.72
N TYR A 344 -9.79 11.71 9.41
CA TYR A 344 -10.48 12.81 8.71
C TYR A 344 -11.85 13.11 9.30
N ARG A 345 -12.66 12.08 9.56
CA ARG A 345 -13.99 12.25 10.15
C ARG A 345 -13.95 12.94 11.52
N LEU A 346 -12.93 12.67 12.34
CA LEU A 346 -12.72 13.35 13.62
C LEU A 346 -12.53 14.87 13.43
N PHE A 347 -11.63 15.26 12.53
CA PHE A 347 -11.39 16.67 12.24
C PHE A 347 -12.59 17.34 11.60
N ASP A 348 -13.29 16.64 10.70
CA ASP A 348 -14.52 17.16 10.09
C ASP A 348 -15.64 17.38 11.11
N ARG A 349 -15.81 16.48 12.10
CA ARG A 349 -16.76 16.68 13.22
C ARG A 349 -16.41 17.90 14.08
N VAL A 350 -15.11 18.17 14.29
CA VAL A 350 -14.65 19.31 15.09
C VAL A 350 -14.78 20.61 14.31
N TYR A 351 -14.22 20.68 13.10
CA TYR A 351 -14.05 21.91 12.33
C TYR A 351 -15.15 22.16 11.28
N ARG A 352 -15.98 21.14 10.98
CA ARG A 352 -17.07 21.21 9.98
C ARG A 352 -16.57 21.75 8.65
N THR A 353 -15.72 20.97 8.01
CA THR A 353 -14.91 21.36 6.84
C THR A 353 -15.74 22.04 5.72
N ALA A 354 -16.98 21.56 5.48
CA ALA A 354 -17.87 22.13 4.47
C ALA A 354 -18.48 23.48 4.87
N ASP A 355 -18.73 23.70 6.18
CA ASP A 355 -19.42 24.90 6.67
C ASP A 355 -18.55 26.15 6.58
N ASN A 356 -17.20 26.00 6.60
CA ASN A 356 -16.23 27.10 6.58
C ASN A 356 -16.51 28.18 7.63
N ASP A 357 -16.70 27.77 8.88
CA ASP A 357 -17.03 28.65 10.01
C ASP A 357 -15.90 29.68 10.24
N PRO A 358 -16.14 30.99 10.19
CA PRO A 358 -15.11 32.01 10.39
C PRO A 358 -14.53 32.03 11.81
N ALA A 359 -15.15 31.36 12.78
CA ALA A 359 -14.65 31.25 14.15
C ALA A 359 -13.57 30.21 14.32
N SER A 360 -13.34 29.35 13.31
CA SER A 360 -12.33 28.30 13.33
C SER A 360 -11.69 28.13 11.96
N ALA A 361 -10.49 27.51 11.91
CA ALA A 361 -9.82 27.22 10.66
C ALA A 361 -9.17 25.82 10.68
N LEU A 362 -9.36 25.07 9.60
CA LEU A 362 -8.67 23.81 9.35
C LEU A 362 -7.89 23.93 8.03
N LEU A 363 -6.56 23.83 8.12
CA LEU A 363 -5.68 23.83 6.97
C LEU A 363 -5.18 22.40 6.74
N LEU A 364 -5.54 21.83 5.59
CA LEU A 364 -5.13 20.48 5.17
C LEU A 364 -3.99 20.61 4.17
N ILE A 365 -2.81 20.16 4.56
CA ILE A 365 -1.58 20.29 3.80
C ILE A 365 -1.20 18.90 3.34
N GLY A 366 -1.09 18.68 2.04
CA GLY A 366 -0.77 17.35 1.52
C GLY A 366 -0.59 17.31 0.01
N ASP A 367 0.03 16.25 -0.45
CA ASP A 367 0.20 15.94 -1.87
C ASP A 367 -0.40 14.57 -2.17
N PRO A 368 -1.54 14.49 -2.87
CA PRO A 368 -2.19 13.21 -3.19
C PRO A 368 -1.31 12.26 -4.00
N LYS A 369 -0.32 12.78 -4.73
CA LYS A 369 0.67 11.97 -5.46
C LYS A 369 1.60 11.17 -4.53
N GLN A 370 1.72 11.60 -3.26
CA GLN A 370 2.53 10.96 -2.23
C GLN A 370 1.74 10.01 -1.32
N SER A 371 0.48 9.69 -1.66
CA SER A 371 -0.34 8.75 -0.91
C SER A 371 0.14 7.31 -1.12
N ILE A 372 1.12 6.88 -0.33
CA ILE A 372 1.77 5.56 -0.41
C ILE A 372 1.57 4.70 0.84
N TYR A 373 0.84 5.19 1.85
CA TYR A 373 0.63 4.52 3.14
C TYR A 373 -0.73 3.82 3.26
N GLY A 374 -1.34 3.39 2.14
CA GLY A 374 -2.60 2.63 2.16
C GLY A 374 -2.55 1.39 3.04
N PHE A 375 -1.40 0.71 3.12
CA PHE A 375 -1.18 -0.45 4.00
C PHE A 375 -1.16 -0.10 5.51
N ARG A 376 -1.13 1.19 5.88
CA ARG A 376 -1.26 1.71 7.25
C ARG A 376 -2.64 2.31 7.52
N GLY A 377 -3.61 2.09 6.62
CA GLY A 377 -4.98 2.61 6.77
C GLY A 377 -5.17 4.02 6.20
N ALA A 378 -4.17 4.61 5.53
CA ALA A 378 -4.37 5.82 4.74
C ALA A 378 -5.35 5.55 3.59
N ASP A 379 -6.23 6.51 3.32
CA ASP A 379 -7.25 6.35 2.28
C ASP A 379 -7.34 7.61 1.42
N ILE A 380 -6.95 7.46 0.15
CA ILE A 380 -7.01 8.56 -0.81
C ILE A 380 -8.43 9.10 -1.03
N TYR A 381 -9.47 8.28 -0.85
CA TYR A 381 -10.85 8.75 -0.97
C TYR A 381 -11.23 9.71 0.16
N SER A 382 -10.60 9.62 1.32
CA SER A 382 -10.76 10.61 2.40
C SER A 382 -10.16 11.95 2.00
N TYR A 383 -9.01 11.96 1.32
CA TYR A 383 -8.44 13.17 0.73
C TYR A 383 -9.37 13.77 -0.33
N LEU A 384 -9.93 12.95 -1.24
CA LEU A 384 -10.86 13.42 -2.27
C LEU A 384 -12.14 14.01 -1.68
N ARG A 385 -12.72 13.39 -0.63
CA ARG A 385 -13.88 13.95 0.10
C ARG A 385 -13.56 15.28 0.75
N ALA A 386 -12.39 15.40 1.40
CA ALA A 386 -11.96 16.66 1.99
C ALA A 386 -11.76 17.74 0.92
N ARG A 387 -11.19 17.39 -0.22
CA ARG A 387 -11.02 18.28 -1.37
C ARG A 387 -12.37 18.76 -1.92
N GLU A 388 -13.36 17.88 -2.04
CA GLU A 388 -14.73 18.25 -2.42
C GLU A 388 -15.36 19.20 -1.38
N ALA A 389 -15.27 18.89 -0.09
CA ALA A 389 -15.78 19.73 0.99
C ALA A 389 -15.12 21.13 1.06
N THR A 390 -13.92 21.28 0.49
CA THR A 390 -13.16 22.55 0.46
C THR A 390 -13.13 23.17 -0.94
N GLU A 391 -14.08 22.86 -1.82
CA GLU A 391 -14.11 23.41 -3.18
C GLU A 391 -14.06 24.96 -3.17
N GLY A 392 -13.28 25.53 -4.08
CA GLY A 392 -13.03 26.97 -4.17
C GLY A 392 -12.02 27.53 -3.14
N ARG A 393 -11.46 26.69 -2.26
CA ARG A 393 -10.48 27.06 -1.22
C ARG A 393 -9.15 26.31 -1.35
N HIS A 394 -8.80 25.89 -2.57
CA HIS A 394 -7.56 25.15 -2.83
C HIS A 394 -6.43 26.10 -3.19
N TYR A 395 -5.29 25.90 -2.57
CA TYR A 395 -4.04 26.60 -2.85
C TYR A 395 -3.01 25.57 -3.30
N VAL A 396 -2.31 25.84 -4.40
CA VAL A 396 -1.33 24.92 -4.99
C VAL A 396 0.05 25.52 -4.84
N LEU A 397 1.02 24.70 -4.41
CA LEU A 397 2.44 25.02 -4.47
C LEU A 397 2.98 24.59 -5.84
N ASP A 398 3.01 25.51 -6.79
CA ASP A 398 3.33 25.28 -8.20
C ASP A 398 4.83 25.38 -8.51
N VAL A 399 5.69 25.59 -7.50
CA VAL A 399 7.14 25.74 -7.66
C VAL A 399 7.89 24.67 -6.88
N ASN A 400 8.72 23.89 -7.59
CA ASN A 400 9.62 22.91 -7.01
C ASN A 400 11.00 23.52 -6.73
N TYR A 401 11.36 23.62 -5.45
CA TYR A 401 12.65 24.13 -4.98
C TYR A 401 13.68 23.03 -4.69
N ARG A 402 13.34 21.76 -4.83
CA ARG A 402 14.17 20.62 -4.45
C ARG A 402 14.99 20.05 -5.60
N SER A 403 14.34 19.93 -6.77
CA SER A 403 14.88 19.20 -7.92
C SER A 403 15.48 20.13 -8.98
N THR A 404 16.33 19.56 -9.83
CA THR A 404 16.84 20.26 -11.03
C THR A 404 15.73 20.46 -12.06
N GLN A 405 15.92 21.43 -12.95
CA GLN A 405 14.97 21.74 -14.02
C GLN A 405 14.70 20.50 -14.89
N GLY A 406 15.73 19.75 -15.26
CA GLY A 406 15.57 18.57 -16.12
C GLY A 406 14.71 17.49 -15.49
N VAL A 407 14.85 17.23 -14.18
CA VAL A 407 14.01 16.25 -13.45
C VAL A 407 12.55 16.72 -13.40
N VAL A 408 12.31 17.99 -13.06
CA VAL A 408 10.95 18.55 -13.02
C VAL A 408 10.29 18.46 -14.39
N GLN A 409 11.01 18.81 -15.45
CA GLN A 409 10.50 18.75 -16.82
C GLN A 409 10.17 17.31 -17.23
N ALA A 410 11.06 16.35 -16.97
CA ALA A 410 10.83 14.94 -17.31
C ALA A 410 9.59 14.38 -16.60
N VAL A 411 9.40 14.71 -15.32
CA VAL A 411 8.21 14.30 -14.55
C VAL A 411 6.95 14.96 -15.10
N ASN A 412 6.99 16.28 -15.37
CA ASN A 412 5.85 16.99 -15.95
C ASN A 412 5.42 16.38 -17.30
N GLU A 413 6.36 16.14 -18.21
CA GLU A 413 6.08 15.56 -19.53
C GLU A 413 5.45 14.17 -19.40
N TRP A 414 5.97 13.34 -18.50
CA TRP A 414 5.43 12.01 -18.26
C TRP A 414 3.97 12.04 -17.80
N PHE A 415 3.68 12.86 -16.79
CA PHE A 415 2.33 12.95 -16.23
C PHE A 415 1.36 13.71 -17.12
N VAL A 416 1.81 14.72 -17.87
CA VAL A 416 0.97 15.41 -18.88
C VAL A 416 0.54 14.45 -19.97
N GLN A 417 1.45 13.61 -20.47
CA GLN A 417 1.09 12.59 -21.47
C GLN A 417 0.11 11.56 -20.90
N ALA A 418 0.30 11.12 -19.65
CA ALA A 418 -0.64 10.23 -18.99
C ALA A 418 -2.02 10.88 -18.79
N GLU A 419 -2.06 12.17 -18.44
CA GLU A 419 -3.29 12.94 -18.27
C GLU A 419 -4.05 13.11 -19.59
N GLN A 420 -3.35 13.28 -20.71
CA GLN A 420 -3.94 13.43 -22.04
C GLN A 420 -4.48 12.13 -22.64
N ARG A 421 -4.15 10.97 -22.10
CA ARG A 421 -4.68 9.69 -22.60
C ARG A 421 -6.20 9.65 -22.52
N ALA A 422 -6.82 8.99 -23.50
CA ALA A 422 -8.23 8.61 -23.41
C ALA A 422 -8.41 7.65 -22.21
N GLY A 423 -9.46 7.86 -21.40
CA GLY A 423 -9.77 7.03 -20.23
C GLY A 423 -9.55 7.76 -18.90
N GLU A 424 -8.96 7.10 -17.92
CA GLU A 424 -9.02 7.45 -16.50
C GLU A 424 -8.07 8.59 -16.05
N GLY A 425 -7.27 9.16 -16.95
CA GLY A 425 -6.31 10.24 -16.65
C GLY A 425 -5.03 9.76 -15.95
N ALA A 426 -4.17 10.69 -15.52
CA ALA A 426 -2.86 10.41 -14.95
C ALA A 426 -2.94 9.60 -13.63
N PHE A 427 -3.95 9.86 -12.81
CA PHE A 427 -4.14 9.24 -11.50
C PHE A 427 -5.29 8.23 -11.45
N MET A 428 -5.90 7.91 -12.59
CA MET A 428 -6.97 6.91 -12.74
C MET A 428 -8.26 7.26 -11.98
N PHE A 429 -8.52 8.55 -11.76
CA PHE A 429 -9.75 9.04 -11.11
C PHE A 429 -10.71 9.75 -12.05
N ARG A 430 -10.33 9.94 -13.33
CA ARG A 430 -11.23 10.51 -14.33
C ARG A 430 -12.33 9.52 -14.65
N ALA A 431 -13.59 9.95 -14.53
CA ALA A 431 -14.77 9.16 -14.83
C ALA A 431 -15.77 9.97 -15.68
N TRP A 432 -16.68 9.26 -16.35
CA TRP A 432 -17.82 9.85 -17.01
C TRP A 432 -19.04 9.71 -16.09
N GLU A 433 -19.54 10.84 -15.61
CA GLU A 433 -20.73 10.91 -14.76
C GLU A 433 -21.73 11.86 -15.42
N ASP A 434 -22.97 11.43 -15.62
CA ASP A 434 -24.06 12.22 -16.22
C ASP A 434 -23.71 12.90 -17.54
N GLY A 435 -22.92 12.22 -18.39
CA GLY A 435 -22.49 12.73 -19.69
C GLY A 435 -21.39 13.80 -19.62
N LYS A 436 -20.81 14.03 -18.46
CA LYS A 436 -19.67 14.95 -18.25
C LYS A 436 -18.45 14.20 -17.74
N VAL A 437 -17.29 14.69 -18.15
CA VAL A 437 -16.01 14.22 -17.61
C VAL A 437 -15.80 14.86 -16.24
N ARG A 438 -15.67 14.03 -15.19
CA ARG A 438 -15.26 14.47 -13.86
C ARG A 438 -13.86 13.93 -13.58
N ASN A 439 -12.92 14.80 -13.24
CA ASN A 439 -11.60 14.43 -12.78
C ASN A 439 -11.33 15.14 -11.44
N PRO A 440 -11.53 14.47 -10.29
CA PRO A 440 -11.32 15.08 -8.98
C PRO A 440 -9.84 15.34 -8.67
N LEU A 441 -8.93 14.73 -9.44
CA LEU A 441 -7.49 14.86 -9.25
C LEU A 441 -6.78 15.01 -10.58
N PRO A 442 -6.86 16.19 -11.26
CA PRO A 442 -6.09 16.46 -12.46
C PRO A 442 -4.60 16.63 -12.13
N PHE A 443 -3.75 16.34 -13.10
CA PHE A 443 -2.33 16.67 -12.99
C PHE A 443 -2.07 18.12 -13.42
N ASP A 444 -1.50 18.91 -12.52
CA ASP A 444 -1.03 20.27 -12.78
C ASP A 444 0.50 20.30 -12.83
N PRO A 445 1.14 20.74 -13.93
CA PRO A 445 2.60 20.85 -14.02
C PRO A 445 3.16 21.87 -13.03
N VAL A 446 4.34 21.60 -12.50
CA VAL A 446 5.04 22.51 -11.58
C VAL A 446 6.24 23.17 -12.26
N ARG A 447 6.65 24.34 -11.77
CA ARG A 447 7.83 25.08 -12.26
C ARG A 447 9.05 24.72 -11.43
N ALA A 448 10.19 24.56 -12.07
CA ALA A 448 11.45 24.34 -11.38
C ALA A 448 12.07 25.67 -10.92
N HIS A 449 12.43 25.73 -9.64
CA HIS A 449 13.25 26.82 -9.07
C HIS A 449 14.27 26.26 -8.07
N GLY A 450 14.65 25.00 -8.27
CA GLY A 450 15.50 24.26 -7.35
C GLY A 450 17.00 24.40 -7.68
N ARG A 451 17.66 23.26 -7.65
CA ARG A 451 19.11 23.16 -7.86
C ARG A 451 19.53 23.64 -9.24
N LYS A 452 20.64 24.39 -9.27
CA LYS A 452 21.28 24.86 -10.50
C LYS A 452 22.36 23.90 -11.00
N GLU A 453 22.76 22.95 -10.15
CA GLU A 453 23.74 21.93 -10.50
C GLU A 453 23.13 20.93 -11.48
N VAL A 454 23.93 20.53 -12.45
CA VAL A 454 23.56 19.51 -13.45
C VAL A 454 24.49 18.32 -13.31
N LEU A 455 23.94 17.12 -13.29
CA LEU A 455 24.74 15.90 -13.35
C LEU A 455 25.30 15.77 -14.75
N GLN A 456 26.63 15.68 -14.86
CA GLN A 456 27.32 15.61 -16.15
C GLN A 456 28.40 14.51 -16.16
N SER A 457 28.77 14.12 -17.38
CA SER A 457 29.92 13.27 -17.68
C SER A 457 30.71 13.89 -18.80
N HIS A 458 32.02 14.07 -18.62
CA HIS A 458 32.92 14.66 -19.62
C HIS A 458 32.46 16.04 -20.17
N GLY A 459 31.80 16.83 -19.33
CA GLY A 459 31.28 18.16 -19.69
C GLY A 459 29.92 18.16 -20.38
N GLU A 460 29.34 16.99 -20.64
CA GLU A 460 27.99 16.84 -21.21
C GLU A 460 26.98 16.48 -20.12
N ALA A 461 25.80 17.11 -20.16
CA ALA A 461 24.73 16.81 -19.21
C ALA A 461 24.18 15.40 -19.43
N LEU A 462 24.12 14.62 -18.33
CA LEU A 462 23.44 13.33 -18.37
C LEU A 462 21.93 13.51 -18.42
N PRO A 463 21.17 12.60 -19.06
CA PRO A 463 19.73 12.63 -19.06
C PRO A 463 19.16 12.66 -17.64
N ALA A 464 18.19 13.54 -17.39
CA ALA A 464 17.55 13.67 -16.07
C ALA A 464 16.69 12.46 -15.71
N LEU A 465 16.18 11.77 -16.71
CA LEU A 465 15.45 10.51 -16.60
C LEU A 465 16.03 9.52 -17.61
N GLN A 466 16.39 8.35 -17.17
CA GLN A 466 16.86 7.25 -18.00
C GLN A 466 16.05 6.00 -17.70
N MET A 467 15.51 5.37 -18.73
CA MET A 467 14.77 4.12 -18.61
C MET A 467 15.57 2.97 -19.19
N TRP A 468 15.57 1.87 -18.48
CA TRP A 468 16.19 0.64 -18.90
C TRP A 468 15.11 -0.37 -19.25
N TRP A 469 15.16 -0.82 -20.49
CA TRP A 469 14.24 -1.81 -21.02
C TRP A 469 14.94 -3.16 -21.07
N TYR A 470 14.33 -4.17 -20.43
CA TYR A 470 14.80 -5.56 -20.55
C TYR A 470 13.99 -6.27 -21.61
N ASP A 471 14.63 -6.68 -22.71
CA ASP A 471 14.02 -7.51 -23.74
C ASP A 471 14.05 -8.97 -23.29
N ALA A 472 12.89 -9.50 -22.89
CA ALA A 472 12.75 -10.87 -22.45
C ALA A 472 12.79 -11.88 -23.63
N GLN A 473 12.70 -11.39 -24.85
CA GLN A 473 12.62 -12.26 -26.03
C GLN A 473 13.99 -12.62 -26.61
N GLY A 474 15.05 -11.84 -26.35
CA GLY A 474 16.44 -12.11 -26.78
C GLY A 474 16.58 -12.94 -28.06
N ASP A 475 17.75 -13.17 -28.57
CA ASP A 475 18.02 -13.99 -29.78
C ASP A 475 17.59 -15.49 -29.69
N ASN A 476 17.02 -15.93 -28.60
CA ASN A 476 16.50 -17.28 -28.42
C ASN A 476 14.98 -17.33 -28.59
N ASP A 477 14.55 -18.02 -29.60
CA ASP A 477 13.15 -18.37 -29.97
C ASP A 477 12.38 -19.15 -28.88
N SER A 478 12.87 -19.17 -27.62
CA SER A 478 12.23 -19.80 -26.48
C SER A 478 11.17 -18.88 -25.89
N ARG A 479 9.90 -19.20 -26.12
CA ARG A 479 8.70 -18.54 -25.60
C ARG A 479 8.50 -18.65 -24.08
N ALA A 480 9.49 -19.08 -23.32
CA ALA A 480 9.36 -19.18 -21.86
C ALA A 480 9.56 -17.82 -21.22
N PRO A 481 8.61 -17.33 -20.39
CA PRO A 481 8.77 -16.07 -19.69
C PRO A 481 9.99 -16.14 -18.74
N VAL A 482 10.77 -15.06 -18.71
CA VAL A 482 11.92 -14.95 -17.80
C VAL A 482 11.40 -14.99 -16.36
N SER A 483 12.03 -15.81 -15.51
CA SER A 483 11.64 -15.90 -14.11
C SER A 483 11.89 -14.55 -13.39
N SER A 484 11.02 -14.20 -12.42
CA SER A 484 11.17 -12.99 -11.61
C SER A 484 12.53 -12.92 -10.90
N ASP A 485 13.11 -14.07 -10.53
CA ASP A 485 14.43 -14.12 -9.90
C ASP A 485 15.55 -13.80 -10.90
N ALA A 486 15.49 -14.34 -12.11
CA ALA A 486 16.47 -14.03 -13.15
C ALA A 486 16.43 -12.55 -13.54
N LEU A 487 15.23 -11.99 -13.70
CA LEU A 487 15.06 -10.56 -13.97
C LEU A 487 15.63 -9.70 -12.83
N ARG A 488 15.35 -10.07 -11.58
CA ARG A 488 15.86 -9.35 -10.38
C ARG A 488 17.39 -9.35 -10.35
N GLN A 489 18.01 -10.49 -10.59
CA GLN A 489 19.48 -10.59 -10.61
C GLN A 489 20.10 -9.79 -11.77
N HIS A 490 19.50 -9.83 -12.95
CA HIS A 490 19.95 -9.05 -14.09
C HIS A 490 19.89 -7.55 -13.82
N MET A 491 18.73 -7.04 -13.34
CA MET A 491 18.55 -5.61 -13.06
C MET A 491 19.44 -5.14 -11.91
N ALA A 492 19.65 -5.98 -10.89
CA ALA A 492 20.56 -5.68 -9.78
C ALA A 492 22.02 -5.58 -10.26
N ALA A 493 22.44 -6.46 -11.15
CA ALA A 493 23.78 -6.43 -11.74
C ALA A 493 23.98 -5.19 -12.62
N ALA A 494 23.00 -4.85 -13.46
CA ALA A 494 23.03 -3.67 -14.32
C ALA A 494 23.06 -2.37 -13.50
N CYS A 495 22.23 -2.27 -12.44
CA CYS A 495 22.22 -1.14 -11.53
C CYS A 495 23.59 -0.96 -10.84
N ALA A 496 24.17 -2.04 -10.31
CA ALA A 496 25.47 -1.99 -9.65
C ALA A 496 26.60 -1.61 -10.63
N GLU A 497 26.56 -2.11 -11.87
CA GLU A 497 27.52 -1.76 -12.90
C GLU A 497 27.47 -0.26 -13.23
N GLN A 498 26.29 0.30 -13.42
CA GLN A 498 26.14 1.73 -13.69
C GLN A 498 26.66 2.60 -12.53
N ILE A 499 26.40 2.20 -11.29
CA ILE A 499 26.94 2.88 -10.11
C ILE A 499 28.46 2.85 -10.09
N VAL A 500 29.07 1.69 -10.38
CA VAL A 500 30.54 1.55 -10.43
C VAL A 500 31.14 2.39 -11.55
N GLN A 501 30.53 2.41 -12.73
CA GLN A 501 30.98 3.25 -13.85
C GLN A 501 31.01 4.72 -13.44
N TRP A 502 29.93 5.22 -12.83
CA TRP A 502 29.86 6.63 -12.37
C TRP A 502 30.85 6.95 -11.25
N LEU A 503 31.07 6.03 -10.31
CA LEU A 503 32.04 6.23 -9.21
C LEU A 503 33.50 6.15 -9.67
N SER A 504 33.78 5.34 -10.69
CA SER A 504 35.13 5.14 -11.23
C SER A 504 35.55 6.26 -12.16
N ASP A 505 34.61 6.94 -12.81
CA ASP A 505 34.91 8.03 -13.74
C ASP A 505 35.07 9.35 -12.99
N ALA A 506 36.28 9.93 -13.09
CA ALA A 506 36.61 11.21 -12.45
C ALA A 506 35.84 12.42 -13.04
N HIS A 507 35.26 12.27 -14.22
CA HIS A 507 34.56 13.34 -14.93
C HIS A 507 33.03 13.29 -14.72
N VAL A 508 32.55 12.34 -13.91
CA VAL A 508 31.14 12.25 -13.54
C VAL A 508 30.88 12.95 -12.21
N GLY A 509 29.93 13.87 -12.22
CA GLY A 509 29.59 14.62 -11.01
C GLY A 509 28.61 15.76 -11.26
N PHE A 510 28.33 16.50 -10.20
CA PHE A 510 27.50 17.71 -10.29
C PHE A 510 28.34 18.91 -10.67
N ALA A 511 27.90 19.61 -11.72
CA ALA A 511 28.52 20.84 -12.20
C ALA A 511 27.56 22.00 -12.08
N GLN A 512 28.10 23.15 -11.71
CA GLN A 512 27.43 24.44 -11.74
C GLN A 512 28.34 25.47 -12.40
N THR A 513 27.78 26.38 -13.17
CA THR A 513 28.54 27.42 -13.86
C THR A 513 29.43 28.21 -12.86
N GLY A 514 30.73 28.25 -13.11
CA GLY A 514 31.68 28.95 -12.27
C GLY A 514 32.13 28.21 -11.01
N GLN A 515 31.73 26.96 -10.84
CA GLN A 515 32.18 26.11 -9.72
C GLN A 515 32.92 24.86 -10.24
N PRO A 516 33.86 24.29 -9.45
CA PRO A 516 34.51 23.03 -9.82
C PRO A 516 33.52 21.88 -9.80
N LEU A 517 33.78 20.86 -10.64
CA LEU A 517 32.99 19.62 -10.67
C LEU A 517 33.01 18.92 -9.29
N GLN A 518 31.83 18.70 -8.73
CA GLN A 518 31.68 17.92 -7.51
C GLN A 518 31.47 16.44 -7.89
N ARG A 519 32.50 15.61 -7.72
CA ARG A 519 32.44 14.17 -8.01
C ARG A 519 31.33 13.48 -7.22
N LEU A 520 30.68 12.51 -7.85
CA LEU A 520 29.72 11.63 -7.18
C LEU A 520 30.41 10.80 -6.10
N ARG A 521 29.69 10.59 -5.02
CA ARG A 521 30.05 9.70 -3.90
C ARG A 521 28.93 8.71 -3.66
N PRO A 522 29.17 7.53 -3.05
CA PRO A 522 28.11 6.56 -2.74
C PRO A 522 26.92 7.17 -1.99
N ARG A 523 27.15 8.10 -1.08
CA ARG A 523 26.11 8.81 -0.32
C ARG A 523 25.18 9.72 -1.15
N ASP A 524 25.59 10.04 -2.37
CA ASP A 524 24.83 10.92 -3.27
C ASP A 524 23.84 10.10 -4.13
N MET A 525 23.83 8.76 -3.96
CA MET A 525 22.99 7.82 -4.72
C MET A 525 22.09 7.03 -3.80
N ALA A 526 20.83 6.83 -4.24
CA ALA A 526 19.86 5.96 -3.57
C ALA A 526 19.22 5.00 -4.58
N VAL A 527 19.04 3.75 -4.16
CA VAL A 527 18.33 2.73 -4.94
C VAL A 527 17.02 2.41 -4.22
N LEU A 528 15.90 2.76 -4.85
CA LEU A 528 14.57 2.45 -4.33
C LEU A 528 14.12 1.08 -4.83
N VAL A 529 13.64 0.25 -3.92
CA VAL A 529 13.20 -1.12 -4.20
C VAL A 529 11.85 -1.39 -3.55
N ARG A 530 11.09 -2.35 -4.09
CA ARG A 530 9.77 -2.72 -3.55
C ARG A 530 9.86 -3.74 -2.41
N THR A 531 10.90 -4.58 -2.43
CA THR A 531 11.00 -5.72 -1.51
C THR A 531 12.42 -5.88 -0.96
N GLY A 532 12.54 -6.48 0.24
CA GLY A 532 13.83 -6.85 0.82
C GLY A 532 14.64 -7.81 -0.07
N LYS A 533 13.98 -8.66 -0.88
CA LYS A 533 14.67 -9.54 -1.85
C LYS A 533 15.39 -8.75 -2.94
N GLU A 534 14.79 -7.68 -3.42
CA GLU A 534 15.42 -6.76 -4.38
C GLU A 534 16.58 -6.00 -3.73
N ALA A 535 16.39 -5.49 -2.51
CA ALA A 535 17.45 -4.84 -1.74
C ALA A 535 18.66 -5.77 -1.57
N THR A 536 18.42 -7.03 -1.19
CA THR A 536 19.47 -8.04 -1.01
C THR A 536 20.22 -8.29 -2.32
N ALA A 537 19.51 -8.44 -3.45
CA ALA A 537 20.13 -8.65 -4.75
C ALA A 537 21.05 -7.47 -5.14
N VAL A 538 20.58 -6.21 -5.00
CA VAL A 538 21.38 -5.02 -5.31
C VAL A 538 22.60 -4.93 -4.38
N ARG A 539 22.41 -5.10 -3.06
CA ARG A 539 23.52 -5.07 -2.10
C ARG A 539 24.60 -6.11 -2.39
N GLN A 540 24.22 -7.35 -2.73
CA GLN A 540 25.15 -8.40 -3.11
C GLN A 540 25.98 -8.02 -4.35
N GLN A 541 25.33 -7.42 -5.37
CA GLN A 541 26.02 -6.98 -6.58
C GLN A 541 26.96 -5.80 -6.33
N LEU A 542 26.59 -4.87 -5.47
CA LEU A 542 27.45 -3.76 -5.04
C LEU A 542 28.65 -4.25 -4.20
N GLN A 543 28.41 -5.17 -3.26
CA GLN A 543 29.45 -5.75 -2.41
C GLN A 543 30.50 -6.52 -3.25
N ARG A 544 30.06 -7.30 -4.26
CA ARG A 544 30.96 -8.00 -5.19
C ARG A 544 31.88 -7.04 -5.96
N ARG A 545 31.47 -5.79 -6.12
CA ARG A 545 32.20 -4.71 -6.81
C ARG A 545 32.90 -3.75 -5.85
N GLY A 546 32.95 -4.04 -4.56
CA GLY A 546 33.61 -3.23 -3.55
C GLY A 546 32.90 -1.93 -3.19
N VAL A 547 31.62 -1.77 -3.52
CA VAL A 547 30.84 -0.58 -3.18
C VAL A 547 30.04 -0.85 -1.90
N ALA A 548 30.32 -0.04 -0.85
CA ALA A 548 29.58 -0.09 0.41
C ALA A 548 28.14 0.44 0.22
N SER A 549 27.17 -0.25 0.81
CA SER A 549 25.76 0.13 0.77
C SER A 549 25.07 -0.15 2.09
N VAL A 550 24.09 0.66 2.43
CA VAL A 550 23.26 0.51 3.63
C VAL A 550 21.82 0.31 3.17
N TYR A 551 21.14 -0.68 3.75
CA TYR A 551 19.71 -0.87 3.58
C TYR A 551 18.97 -0.21 4.74
N LEU A 552 18.16 0.79 4.43
CA LEU A 552 17.35 1.49 5.41
C LEU A 552 15.98 0.78 5.48
N SER A 553 15.77 -0.02 6.51
CA SER A 553 14.51 -0.69 6.80
C SER A 553 14.25 -0.63 8.29
N ASP A 554 13.07 -0.15 8.67
CA ASP A 554 12.61 -0.12 10.05
C ASP A 554 11.98 -1.47 10.50
N GLN A 555 11.87 -2.44 9.56
CA GLN A 555 11.18 -3.71 9.80
C GLN A 555 12.12 -4.91 10.00
N ASP A 556 13.42 -4.74 9.79
CA ASP A 556 14.37 -5.83 9.93
C ASP A 556 14.68 -6.07 11.42
N SER A 557 14.28 -7.22 11.92
CA SER A 557 14.65 -7.65 13.28
C SER A 557 16.12 -8.05 13.32
N VAL A 558 16.87 -7.52 14.27
CA VAL A 558 18.25 -7.94 14.54
C VAL A 558 18.32 -9.45 14.82
N PHE A 559 17.28 -10.01 15.44
CA PHE A 559 17.18 -11.45 15.74
C PHE A 559 16.95 -12.32 14.50
N ALA A 560 16.52 -11.75 13.37
CA ALA A 560 16.43 -12.47 12.09
C ALA A 560 17.75 -12.46 11.31
N SER A 561 18.78 -11.77 11.79
CA SER A 561 20.08 -11.72 11.14
C SER A 561 20.82 -13.04 11.24
N ALA A 562 21.72 -13.30 10.29
CA ALA A 562 22.56 -14.48 10.32
C ALA A 562 23.52 -14.49 11.53
N GLU A 563 23.93 -13.31 11.97
CA GLU A 563 24.76 -13.10 13.17
C GLU A 563 24.01 -13.53 14.45
N ALA A 564 22.72 -13.18 14.57
CA ALA A 564 21.90 -13.60 15.71
C ALA A 564 21.67 -15.12 15.71
N GLN A 565 21.52 -15.75 14.54
CA GLN A 565 21.42 -17.20 14.42
C GLN A 565 22.71 -17.89 14.84
N ASP A 566 23.87 -17.38 14.38
CA ASP A 566 25.18 -17.89 14.79
C ASP A 566 25.38 -17.76 16.31
N LEU A 567 25.04 -16.59 16.86
CA LEU A 567 25.11 -16.36 18.31
C LEU A 567 24.17 -17.32 19.09
N GLN A 568 22.96 -17.56 18.58
CA GLN A 568 22.03 -18.49 19.20
C GLN A 568 22.60 -19.93 19.22
N LEU A 569 23.17 -20.39 18.10
CA LEU A 569 23.80 -21.70 18.01
C LEU A 569 24.98 -21.82 18.98
N TRP A 570 25.81 -20.80 19.05
CA TRP A 570 26.92 -20.75 19.99
C TRP A 570 26.47 -20.78 21.44
N LEU A 571 25.49 -19.95 21.83
CA LEU A 571 24.94 -19.92 23.18
C LEU A 571 24.30 -21.26 23.58
N ARG A 572 23.63 -21.95 22.64
CA ARG A 572 23.09 -23.29 22.87
C ARG A 572 24.18 -24.32 23.11
N ALA A 573 25.27 -24.26 22.34
CA ALA A 573 26.41 -25.12 22.54
C ALA A 573 27.04 -24.93 23.93
N VAL A 574 27.22 -23.68 24.37
CA VAL A 574 27.73 -23.33 25.71
C VAL A 574 26.78 -23.78 26.82
N ALA A 575 25.46 -23.64 26.62
CA ALA A 575 24.45 -24.04 27.60
C ALA A 575 24.31 -25.57 27.75
N ALA A 576 24.65 -26.34 26.72
CA ALA A 576 24.56 -27.80 26.72
C ALA A 576 25.82 -28.46 26.13
N PRO A 577 27.00 -28.35 26.79
CA PRO A 577 28.29 -28.76 26.24
C PRO A 577 28.43 -30.28 25.99
N LEU A 578 27.54 -31.08 26.60
CA LEU A 578 27.52 -32.54 26.39
C LEU A 578 26.65 -32.95 25.20
N GLU A 579 25.91 -32.00 24.57
CA GLU A 579 25.11 -32.27 23.40
C GLU A 579 25.96 -32.08 22.11
N VAL A 580 26.55 -33.19 21.66
CA VAL A 580 27.50 -33.21 20.51
C VAL A 580 26.96 -32.46 19.27
N ARG A 581 25.65 -32.60 18.96
CA ARG A 581 25.05 -31.88 17.81
C ARG A 581 25.04 -30.37 18.01
N GLY A 582 24.72 -29.91 19.22
CA GLY A 582 24.70 -28.49 19.56
C GLY A 582 26.11 -27.90 19.49
N VAL A 583 27.10 -28.60 20.03
CA VAL A 583 28.51 -28.18 19.99
C VAL A 583 29.03 -28.11 18.55
N ARG A 584 28.77 -29.15 17.73
CA ARG A 584 29.14 -29.12 16.29
C ARG A 584 28.49 -27.96 15.55
N ALA A 585 27.22 -27.67 15.81
CA ALA A 585 26.54 -26.51 15.21
C ALA A 585 27.15 -25.18 15.66
N GLY A 586 27.54 -25.05 16.95
CA GLY A 586 28.25 -23.89 17.47
C GLY A 586 29.62 -23.68 16.83
N LEU A 587 30.40 -24.75 16.69
CA LEU A 587 31.72 -24.72 16.03
C LEU A 587 31.62 -24.36 14.54
N ALA A 588 30.53 -24.71 13.85
CA ALA A 588 30.30 -24.40 12.45
C ALA A 588 29.85 -22.94 12.20
N THR A 589 29.67 -22.15 13.26
CA THR A 589 29.30 -20.75 13.11
C THR A 589 30.46 -19.89 12.61
N ARG A 590 30.15 -18.81 11.91
CA ARG A 590 31.17 -17.86 11.42
C ARG A 590 31.96 -17.20 12.55
N MET A 591 31.42 -17.16 13.77
CA MET A 591 32.07 -16.63 14.95
C MET A 591 33.32 -17.41 15.33
N MET A 592 33.35 -18.73 15.09
CA MET A 592 34.47 -19.60 15.38
C MET A 592 35.56 -19.56 14.32
N GLY A 593 35.20 -19.13 13.10
CA GLY A 593 36.16 -18.93 11.99
C GLY A 593 36.80 -20.21 11.43
N LEU A 594 36.27 -21.40 11.76
CA LEU A 594 36.79 -22.67 11.29
C LEU A 594 36.48 -22.87 9.81
N SER A 595 37.46 -23.39 9.06
CA SER A 595 37.28 -23.78 7.69
C SER A 595 36.47 -25.08 7.56
N LEU A 596 35.95 -25.36 6.35
CA LEU A 596 35.24 -26.61 6.08
C LEU A 596 36.13 -27.84 6.28
N ASP A 597 37.44 -27.74 5.98
CA ASP A 597 38.38 -28.82 6.18
C ASP A 597 38.66 -29.09 7.66
N GLU A 598 38.76 -28.05 8.49
CA GLU A 598 38.89 -28.18 9.94
C GLU A 598 37.61 -28.76 10.56
N LEU A 599 36.43 -28.35 10.11
CA LEU A 599 35.15 -28.91 10.55
C LEU A 599 35.02 -30.40 10.15
N ALA A 600 35.43 -30.77 8.95
CA ALA A 600 35.44 -32.14 8.48
C ALA A 600 36.43 -33.01 9.28
N TRP A 601 37.60 -32.46 9.61
CA TRP A 601 38.57 -33.13 10.45
C TRP A 601 38.05 -33.35 11.87
N LEU A 602 37.47 -32.35 12.51
CA LEU A 602 36.83 -32.44 13.81
C LEU A 602 35.63 -33.42 13.83
N ALA A 603 34.92 -33.55 12.70
CA ALA A 603 33.82 -34.50 12.57
C ALA A 603 34.27 -35.95 12.54
N SER A 604 35.53 -36.21 12.12
CA SER A 604 36.13 -37.56 11.97
C SER A 604 37.12 -37.91 13.07
N ASN A 605 37.45 -37.01 13.99
CA ASN A 605 38.42 -37.19 15.08
C ASN A 605 37.81 -36.79 16.41
N ASP A 606 37.35 -37.77 17.18
CA ASP A 606 36.66 -37.57 18.43
C ASP A 606 37.57 -36.94 19.50
N GLU A 607 38.86 -37.32 19.57
CA GLU A 607 39.82 -36.77 20.56
C GLU A 607 40.08 -35.27 20.27
N ALA A 608 40.21 -34.89 18.99
CA ALA A 608 40.33 -33.48 18.62
C ALA A 608 39.05 -32.69 18.89
N PHE A 609 37.89 -33.30 18.65
CA PHE A 609 36.58 -32.69 18.96
C PHE A 609 36.42 -32.44 20.43
N ASP A 610 36.75 -33.41 21.30
CA ASP A 610 36.67 -33.28 22.77
C ASP A 610 37.59 -32.16 23.23
N GLY A 611 38.83 -32.08 22.75
CA GLY A 611 39.76 -31.00 23.06
C GLY A 611 39.28 -29.60 22.67
N TYR A 612 38.52 -29.49 21.56
CA TYR A 612 37.91 -28.22 21.12
C TYR A 612 36.65 -27.86 21.93
N SER A 613 35.90 -28.87 22.38
CA SER A 613 34.69 -28.66 23.21
C SER A 613 34.99 -28.30 24.65
N GLU A 614 36.19 -28.60 25.14
CA GLU A 614 36.67 -28.24 26.49
C GLU A 614 37.22 -26.79 26.56
N GLN A 615 37.67 -26.24 25.43
CA GLN A 615 38.10 -24.82 25.29
C GLN A 615 36.90 -23.90 25.13
#